data_01fa1fdcfa208d28d38c070845f5ef23
#
_entry.id   01fa1fdcfa208d28d38c070845f5ef23
#
_cell.length_a   1.000
_cell.length_b   1.000
_cell.length_c   1.000
_cell.angle_alpha   90.00
_cell.angle_beta   90.00
_cell.angle_gamma   90.00
#
_symmetry.space_group_name_H-M   'P 1'
#
loop_
_entity.id
_entity.type
_entity.pdbx_description
1 polymer ?
#
loop_
_entity_poly.entity_id
_entity_poly.type
_entity_poly.pdbx_seq_one_letter_code
_entity_poly.pdbx_strand_id
1 'polypeptide(L)'
;MKAKAKSKTAAKAKRKVKAVPAHVHVLSPYLVCAGAADAIAFYKKAFGATEMIRLPGRDGRLMHACVKVCGSSVMLVDEMPEWGTLSPKSLKGTPVTIHLFVEDVDSFVKRAIKAGAILKRPVADMFWGDRYGIIEDPFGHSWSIATHQRDMTEKEIREAMRKAMPGM
;
A
#
# COMPACT_ATOMS: atom_id res chain seq x y z
N MET A 1 -21.46 44.05 51.43
CA MET A 1 -20.26 43.89 50.57
C MET A 1 -20.26 42.48 50.00
N LYS A 2 -20.53 42.32 48.68
CA LYS A 2 -20.55 41.03 47.99
C LYS A 2 -19.27 40.89 47.16
N ALA A 3 -18.42 39.93 47.53
CA ALA A 3 -17.18 39.60 46.79
C ALA A 3 -17.52 38.87 45.49
N LYS A 4 -17.09 39.44 44.36
CA LYS A 4 -17.16 38.77 43.06
C LYS A 4 -16.03 37.74 42.93
N ALA A 5 -16.39 36.46 42.86
CA ALA A 5 -15.47 35.38 42.49
C ALA A 5 -15.06 35.51 41.03
N LYS A 6 -13.79 35.74 40.76
CA LYS A 6 -13.21 35.69 39.40
C LYS A 6 -12.97 34.25 38.99
N SER A 7 -13.77 33.74 38.04
CA SER A 7 -13.53 32.47 37.36
C SER A 7 -12.26 32.57 36.50
N LYS A 8 -11.20 31.85 36.88
CA LYS A 8 -10.00 31.65 36.06
C LYS A 8 -10.28 30.55 35.02
N THR A 9 -10.62 30.90 33.83
CA THR A 9 -10.64 29.99 32.69
C THR A 9 -9.19 29.61 32.34
N ALA A 10 -8.78 28.38 32.68
CA ALA A 10 -7.48 27.87 32.32
C ALA A 10 -7.41 27.66 30.80
N ALA A 11 -6.57 28.43 30.14
CA ALA A 11 -6.30 28.27 28.70
C ALA A 11 -5.64 26.90 28.47
N LYS A 12 -6.34 25.99 27.78
CA LYS A 12 -5.85 24.68 27.40
C LYS A 12 -4.67 24.84 26.45
N ALA A 13 -3.44 24.56 26.90
CA ALA A 13 -2.24 24.68 26.09
C ALA A 13 -2.42 23.89 24.78
N LYS A 14 -2.25 24.53 23.64
CA LYS A 14 -2.35 23.91 22.31
C LYS A 14 -1.26 22.85 22.20
N ARG A 15 -1.65 21.56 22.18
CA ARG A 15 -0.75 20.43 21.98
C ARG A 15 -0.06 20.57 20.64
N LYS A 16 1.27 20.59 20.57
CA LYS A 16 2.05 20.68 19.33
C LYS A 16 1.70 19.47 18.46
N VAL A 17 1.06 19.72 17.31
CA VAL A 17 0.69 18.66 16.36
C VAL A 17 1.94 18.22 15.59
N LYS A 18 2.16 16.91 15.44
CA LYS A 18 3.24 16.37 14.60
C LYS A 18 2.90 16.59 13.12
N ALA A 19 3.90 16.95 12.32
CA ALA A 19 3.74 17.15 10.87
C ALA A 19 3.34 15.85 10.14
N VAL A 20 3.82 14.69 10.63
CA VAL A 20 3.42 13.36 10.14
C VAL A 20 2.54 12.71 11.21
N PRO A 21 1.28 12.35 10.89
CA PRO A 21 0.41 11.62 11.81
C PRO A 21 1.01 10.27 12.22
N ALA A 22 0.74 9.82 13.45
CA ALA A 22 1.37 8.62 13.99
C ALA A 22 0.99 7.30 13.28
N HIS A 23 -0.10 7.32 12.51
CA HIS A 23 -0.64 6.13 11.85
C HIS A 23 -0.27 6.04 10.36
N VAL A 24 0.48 7.03 9.82
CA VAL A 24 0.93 7.03 8.42
C VAL A 24 2.45 7.14 8.33
N HIS A 25 3.01 6.75 7.19
CA HIS A 25 4.42 6.90 6.87
C HIS A 25 4.67 8.19 6.09
N VAL A 26 5.91 8.70 6.10
CA VAL A 26 6.31 9.88 5.32
C VAL A 26 6.01 9.69 3.83
N LEU A 27 6.25 8.49 3.32
CA LEU A 27 5.84 8.05 1.99
C LEU A 27 4.77 6.97 2.13
N SER A 28 3.61 7.21 1.57
CA SER A 28 2.49 6.26 1.54
C SER A 28 1.92 6.21 0.12
N PRO A 29 1.77 5.04 -0.49
CA PRO A 29 1.01 4.92 -1.73
C PRO A 29 -0.42 5.46 -1.55
N TYR A 30 -0.93 6.15 -2.57
CA TYR A 30 -2.32 6.61 -2.62
C TYR A 30 -2.99 6.04 -3.86
N LEU A 31 -3.82 5.02 -3.66
CA LEU A 31 -4.42 4.21 -4.71
C LEU A 31 -5.78 4.74 -5.08
N VAL A 32 -5.99 4.95 -6.37
CA VAL A 32 -7.31 5.24 -6.93
C VAL A 32 -7.94 3.93 -7.38
N CYS A 33 -9.08 3.57 -6.84
CA CYS A 33 -9.74 2.30 -7.08
C CYS A 33 -11.12 2.48 -7.71
N ALA A 34 -11.44 1.71 -8.74
CA ALA A 34 -12.82 1.53 -9.15
C ALA A 34 -13.49 0.58 -8.14
N GLY A 35 -14.00 1.14 -7.03
CA GLY A 35 -14.55 0.40 -5.88
C GLY A 35 -13.56 0.27 -4.72
N ALA A 36 -13.21 1.39 -4.06
CA ALA A 36 -12.26 1.42 -2.94
C ALA A 36 -12.73 0.60 -1.73
N ALA A 37 -14.03 0.46 -1.51
CA ALA A 37 -14.58 -0.38 -0.45
C ALA A 37 -14.24 -1.86 -0.67
N ASP A 38 -14.39 -2.34 -1.90
CA ASP A 38 -14.05 -3.71 -2.29
C ASP A 38 -12.52 -3.92 -2.29
N ALA A 39 -11.75 -2.88 -2.65
CA ALA A 39 -10.29 -2.91 -2.55
C ALA A 39 -9.84 -3.13 -1.11
N ILE A 40 -10.44 -2.44 -0.13
CA ILE A 40 -10.15 -2.67 1.29
C ILE A 40 -10.47 -4.12 1.69
N ALA A 41 -11.63 -4.65 1.27
CA ALA A 41 -12.01 -6.03 1.56
C ALA A 41 -11.02 -7.03 0.96
N PHE A 42 -10.58 -6.80 -0.28
CA PHE A 42 -9.53 -7.59 -0.92
C PHE A 42 -8.21 -7.52 -0.14
N TYR A 43 -7.70 -6.34 0.19
CA TYR A 43 -6.43 -6.21 0.90
C TYR A 43 -6.46 -6.83 2.30
N LYS A 44 -7.60 -6.77 2.99
CA LYS A 44 -7.79 -7.50 4.26
C LYS A 44 -7.67 -9.00 4.07
N LYS A 45 -8.30 -9.57 3.05
CA LYS A 45 -8.31 -11.01 2.75
C LYS A 45 -6.98 -11.49 2.16
N ALA A 46 -6.42 -10.74 1.22
CA ALA A 46 -5.23 -11.12 0.46
C ALA A 46 -3.94 -10.85 1.22
N PHE A 47 -3.82 -9.66 1.80
CA PHE A 47 -2.58 -9.13 2.40
C PHE A 47 -2.61 -9.10 3.93
N GLY A 48 -3.73 -9.47 4.55
CA GLY A 48 -3.90 -9.35 6.00
C GLY A 48 -3.93 -7.88 6.47
N ALA A 49 -4.39 -6.97 5.60
CA ALA A 49 -4.43 -5.55 5.90
C ALA A 49 -5.36 -5.23 7.07
N THR A 50 -5.00 -4.22 7.85
CA THR A 50 -5.84 -3.64 8.90
C THR A 50 -6.37 -2.29 8.44
N GLU A 51 -7.68 -2.11 8.50
CA GLU A 51 -8.33 -0.84 8.19
C GLU A 51 -8.11 0.16 9.32
N MET A 52 -7.61 1.36 8.98
CA MET A 52 -7.30 2.42 9.92
C MET A 52 -8.38 3.51 9.95
N ILE A 53 -8.86 3.90 8.77
CA ILE A 53 -9.90 4.91 8.61
C ILE A 53 -10.63 4.70 7.28
N ARG A 54 -11.92 5.08 7.26
CA ARG A 54 -12.79 5.09 6.09
C ARG A 54 -13.69 6.32 6.17
N LEU A 55 -13.68 7.14 5.12
CA LEU A 55 -14.48 8.36 5.01
C LEU A 55 -15.31 8.32 3.73
N PRO A 56 -16.58 7.85 3.81
CA PRO A 56 -17.48 7.86 2.67
C PRO A 56 -17.99 9.27 2.39
N GLY A 57 -18.21 9.60 1.11
CA GLY A 57 -18.95 10.74 0.65
C GLY A 57 -20.47 10.54 0.77
N ARG A 58 -21.24 11.55 0.37
CA ARG A 58 -22.71 11.51 0.41
C ARG A 58 -23.32 10.49 -0.58
N ASP A 59 -22.61 10.22 -1.65
CA ASP A 59 -22.96 9.26 -2.70
C ASP A 59 -22.49 7.83 -2.42
N GLY A 60 -21.86 7.60 -1.26
CA GLY A 60 -21.35 6.30 -0.82
C GLY A 60 -19.94 5.98 -1.33
N ARG A 61 -19.39 6.73 -2.29
CA ARG A 61 -17.99 6.57 -2.72
C ARG A 61 -17.04 6.98 -1.59
N LEU A 62 -15.92 6.27 -1.47
CA LEU A 62 -14.91 6.61 -0.48
C LEU A 62 -14.08 7.81 -0.94
N MET A 63 -14.22 8.92 -0.23
CA MET A 63 -13.42 10.13 -0.40
C MET A 63 -12.00 9.95 0.12
N HIS A 64 -11.82 9.06 1.09
CA HIS A 64 -10.53 8.69 1.66
C HIS A 64 -10.66 7.41 2.48
N ALA A 65 -9.65 6.58 2.41
CA ALA A 65 -9.43 5.48 3.34
C ALA A 65 -7.93 5.27 3.56
N CYS A 66 -7.58 4.60 4.64
CA CYS A 66 -6.22 4.16 4.91
C CYS A 66 -6.24 2.75 5.50
N VAL A 67 -5.42 1.88 4.95
CA VAL A 67 -5.17 0.54 5.48
C VAL A 67 -3.70 0.39 5.83
N LYS A 68 -3.38 -0.54 6.71
CA LYS A 68 -2.02 -0.94 7.04
C LYS A 68 -1.75 -2.31 6.41
N VAL A 69 -0.80 -2.37 5.47
CA VAL A 69 -0.34 -3.60 4.79
C VAL A 69 1.09 -3.88 5.24
N CYS A 70 1.34 -5.03 5.85
CA CYS A 70 2.68 -5.43 6.36
C CYS A 70 3.41 -4.30 7.11
N GLY A 71 2.67 -3.56 7.94
CA GLY A 71 3.23 -2.44 8.70
C GLY A 71 3.20 -1.09 7.98
N SER A 72 3.08 -1.03 6.66
CA SER A 72 3.07 0.21 5.87
C SER A 72 1.67 0.75 5.64
N SER A 73 1.53 2.08 5.65
CA SER A 73 0.26 2.75 5.33
C SER A 73 0.04 2.80 3.82
N VAL A 74 -1.17 2.43 3.38
CA VAL A 74 -1.65 2.56 2.01
C VAL A 74 -2.97 3.31 2.06
N MET A 75 -3.04 4.44 1.37
CA MET A 75 -4.24 5.26 1.28
C MET A 75 -5.04 4.84 0.05
N LEU A 76 -6.35 4.99 0.11
CA LEU A 76 -7.28 4.64 -0.97
C LEU A 76 -8.34 5.72 -1.15
N VAL A 77 -8.80 5.84 -2.38
CA VAL A 77 -9.94 6.68 -2.76
C VAL A 77 -10.68 5.97 -3.90
N ASP A 78 -12.00 6.18 -3.98
CA ASP A 78 -12.73 5.80 -5.19
C ASP A 78 -12.32 6.67 -6.37
N GLU A 79 -12.37 6.11 -7.59
CA GLU A 79 -12.16 6.95 -8.77
C GLU A 79 -13.28 7.98 -8.90
N MET A 80 -12.90 9.15 -9.36
CA MET A 80 -13.76 10.31 -9.57
C MET A 80 -13.43 10.94 -10.92
N PRO A 81 -13.99 10.39 -12.03
CA PRO A 81 -13.70 10.86 -13.38
C PRO A 81 -14.00 12.34 -13.57
N GLU A 82 -15.02 12.86 -12.87
CA GLU A 82 -15.41 14.27 -12.87
C GLU A 82 -14.31 15.20 -12.32
N TRP A 83 -13.34 14.67 -11.56
CA TRP A 83 -12.18 15.40 -11.07
C TRP A 83 -10.86 14.93 -11.71
N GLY A 84 -10.92 14.10 -12.74
CA GLY A 84 -9.76 13.55 -13.41
C GLY A 84 -9.01 12.48 -12.60
N THR A 85 -9.59 12.00 -11.50
CA THR A 85 -9.01 10.96 -10.65
C THR A 85 -9.47 9.59 -11.17
N LEU A 86 -8.62 8.91 -11.94
CA LEU A 86 -8.93 7.67 -12.64
C LEU A 86 -8.17 6.48 -12.05
N SER A 87 -8.82 5.33 -12.00
CA SER A 87 -8.23 4.06 -11.58
C SER A 87 -7.38 3.43 -12.69
N PRO A 88 -6.48 2.49 -12.37
CA PRO A 88 -5.73 1.74 -13.38
C PRO A 88 -6.63 1.03 -14.39
N LYS A 89 -7.83 0.60 -13.99
CA LYS A 89 -8.80 -0.02 -14.90
C LYS A 89 -9.32 0.96 -15.95
N SER A 90 -9.67 2.16 -15.53
CA SER A 90 -10.13 3.22 -16.44
C SER A 90 -9.01 3.71 -17.36
N LEU A 91 -7.77 3.74 -16.86
CA LEU A 91 -6.56 4.08 -17.63
C LEU A 91 -6.04 2.92 -18.48
N LYS A 92 -6.58 1.69 -18.32
CA LYS A 92 -6.12 0.46 -18.97
C LYS A 92 -4.67 0.10 -18.66
N GLY A 93 -4.19 0.45 -17.46
CA GLY A 93 -2.85 0.12 -17.00
C GLY A 93 -2.32 1.05 -15.91
N THR A 94 -1.15 0.71 -15.40
CA THR A 94 -0.40 1.52 -14.41
C THR A 94 1.08 1.42 -14.69
N PRO A 95 1.85 2.54 -14.68
CA PRO A 95 3.30 2.51 -14.76
C PRO A 95 3.96 2.27 -13.40
N VAL A 96 3.18 2.27 -12.30
CA VAL A 96 3.69 2.12 -10.95
C VAL A 96 3.53 0.67 -10.49
N THR A 97 4.61 0.10 -9.95
CA THR A 97 4.59 -1.17 -9.22
C THR A 97 4.91 -0.89 -7.75
N ILE A 98 4.06 -1.34 -6.85
CA ILE A 98 4.27 -1.25 -5.42
C ILE A 98 5.07 -2.47 -5.00
N HIS A 99 6.25 -2.24 -4.39
CA HIS A 99 7.11 -3.33 -3.92
C HIS A 99 6.86 -3.62 -2.44
N LEU A 100 6.76 -4.91 -2.11
CA LEU A 100 6.47 -5.38 -0.77
C LEU A 100 7.40 -6.52 -0.39
N PHE A 101 8.16 -6.37 0.69
CA PHE A 101 8.90 -7.46 1.32
C PHE A 101 8.01 -8.17 2.35
N VAL A 102 8.03 -9.51 2.29
CA VAL A 102 7.28 -10.40 3.18
C VAL A 102 8.17 -11.56 3.64
N GLU A 103 7.80 -12.22 4.73
CA GLU A 103 8.56 -13.37 5.26
C GLU A 103 8.49 -14.61 4.35
N ASP A 104 7.34 -14.82 3.69
CA ASP A 104 7.09 -15.97 2.79
C ASP A 104 6.28 -15.50 1.58
N VAL A 105 6.98 -15.24 0.47
CA VAL A 105 6.40 -14.77 -0.78
C VAL A 105 5.48 -15.82 -1.42
N ASP A 106 5.80 -17.11 -1.32
CA ASP A 106 5.00 -18.18 -1.92
C ASP A 106 3.61 -18.26 -1.29
N SER A 107 3.56 -18.32 0.04
CA SER A 107 2.29 -18.32 0.79
C SER A 107 1.51 -17.02 0.61
N PHE A 108 2.21 -15.89 0.55
CA PHE A 108 1.57 -14.57 0.35
C PHE A 108 0.91 -14.48 -1.02
N VAL A 109 1.64 -14.81 -2.10
CA VAL A 109 1.14 -14.79 -3.48
C VAL A 109 0.01 -15.80 -3.66
N LYS A 110 0.14 -17.01 -3.13
CA LYS A 110 -0.92 -18.03 -3.16
C LYS A 110 -2.22 -17.52 -2.50
N ARG A 111 -2.12 -16.87 -1.35
CA ARG A 111 -3.27 -16.26 -0.67
C ARG A 111 -3.88 -15.12 -1.48
N ALA A 112 -3.07 -14.27 -2.09
CA ALA A 112 -3.52 -13.18 -2.93
C ALA A 112 -4.27 -13.68 -4.18
N ILE A 113 -3.76 -14.71 -4.85
CA ILE A 113 -4.42 -15.36 -6.00
C ILE A 113 -5.76 -15.95 -5.57
N LYS A 114 -5.80 -16.67 -4.44
CA LYS A 114 -7.05 -17.23 -3.90
C LYS A 114 -8.08 -16.13 -3.58
N ALA A 115 -7.62 -14.93 -3.27
CA ALA A 115 -8.49 -13.77 -3.02
C ALA A 115 -8.95 -13.04 -4.30
N GLY A 116 -8.36 -13.34 -5.46
CA GLY A 116 -8.74 -12.76 -6.75
C GLY A 116 -7.63 -12.00 -7.49
N ALA A 117 -6.39 -11.99 -6.99
CA ALA A 117 -5.26 -11.42 -7.74
C ALA A 117 -4.89 -12.28 -8.96
N ILE A 118 -4.34 -11.63 -9.98
CA ILE A 118 -3.82 -12.27 -11.19
C ILE A 118 -2.31 -12.40 -11.07
N LEU A 119 -1.77 -13.60 -11.29
CA LEU A 119 -0.32 -13.82 -11.36
C LEU A 119 0.22 -13.27 -12.66
N LYS A 120 1.08 -12.25 -12.59
CA LYS A 120 1.73 -11.63 -13.77
C LYS A 120 3.14 -12.20 -14.00
N ARG A 121 3.85 -12.51 -12.92
CA ARG A 121 5.15 -13.18 -12.94
C ARG A 121 5.20 -14.25 -11.85
N PRO A 122 5.48 -15.50 -12.21
CA PRO A 122 5.65 -16.59 -11.24
C PRO A 122 6.72 -16.27 -10.18
N VAL A 123 6.51 -16.77 -8.97
CA VAL A 123 7.51 -16.68 -7.90
C VAL A 123 8.71 -17.54 -8.26
N ALA A 124 9.89 -16.94 -8.26
CA ALA A 124 11.14 -17.61 -8.55
C ALA A 124 12.31 -16.94 -7.80
N ASP A 125 13.40 -17.71 -7.64
CA ASP A 125 14.63 -17.16 -7.08
C ASP A 125 15.32 -16.28 -8.10
N MET A 126 15.73 -15.09 -7.69
CA MET A 126 16.32 -14.09 -8.53
C MET A 126 17.83 -13.98 -8.31
N PHE A 127 18.56 -13.57 -9.34
CA PHE A 127 20.02 -13.45 -9.30
C PHE A 127 20.53 -12.42 -8.27
N TRP A 128 19.67 -11.53 -7.80
CA TRP A 128 20.01 -10.52 -6.80
C TRP A 128 19.76 -10.95 -5.34
N GLY A 129 19.38 -12.21 -5.11
CA GLY A 129 19.26 -12.81 -3.78
C GLY A 129 17.87 -12.82 -3.17
N ASP A 130 16.84 -12.41 -3.90
CA ASP A 130 15.46 -12.48 -3.44
C ASP A 130 14.69 -13.62 -4.14
N ARG A 131 13.71 -14.16 -3.45
CA ARG A 131 12.62 -14.92 -4.04
C ARG A 131 11.47 -13.95 -4.33
N TYR A 132 11.01 -13.85 -5.59
CA TYR A 132 10.26 -12.71 -6.10
C TYR A 132 9.17 -13.12 -7.08
N GLY A 133 8.02 -12.44 -7.05
CA GLY A 133 6.94 -12.59 -8.02
C GLY A 133 6.18 -11.28 -8.22
N ILE A 134 5.33 -11.21 -9.26
CA ILE A 134 4.47 -10.06 -9.53
C ILE A 134 3.03 -10.53 -9.64
N ILE A 135 2.13 -9.81 -8.97
CA ILE A 135 0.68 -9.97 -9.09
C ILE A 135 0.04 -8.63 -9.49
N GLU A 136 -1.12 -8.71 -10.07
CA GLU A 136 -2.03 -7.59 -10.29
C GLU A 136 -3.26 -7.81 -9.42
N ASP A 137 -3.65 -6.79 -8.65
CA ASP A 137 -4.85 -6.89 -7.85
C ASP A 137 -6.12 -6.70 -8.68
N PRO A 138 -7.33 -7.02 -8.16
CA PRO A 138 -8.59 -6.89 -8.90
C PRO A 138 -8.92 -5.46 -9.35
N PHE A 139 -8.16 -4.44 -8.90
CA PHE A 139 -8.36 -3.03 -9.20
C PHE A 139 -7.33 -2.50 -10.20
N GLY A 140 -6.41 -3.38 -10.67
CA GLY A 140 -5.42 -3.11 -11.69
C GLY A 140 -4.09 -2.55 -11.17
N HIS A 141 -3.87 -2.51 -9.85
CA HIS A 141 -2.58 -2.12 -9.30
C HIS A 141 -1.59 -3.27 -9.36
N SER A 142 -0.35 -2.96 -9.76
CA SER A 142 0.75 -3.91 -9.82
C SER A 142 1.48 -3.98 -8.47
N TRP A 143 1.69 -5.21 -8.00
CA TRP A 143 2.42 -5.49 -6.77
C TRP A 143 3.55 -6.47 -7.05
N SER A 144 4.79 -6.06 -6.77
CA SER A 144 5.93 -6.98 -6.72
C SER A 144 6.16 -7.40 -5.27
N ILE A 145 6.25 -8.71 -5.07
CA ILE A 145 6.34 -9.30 -3.74
C ILE A 145 7.65 -10.07 -3.66
N ALA A 146 8.40 -9.88 -2.58
CA ALA A 146 9.67 -10.56 -2.40
C ALA A 146 9.88 -11.05 -0.96
N THR A 147 10.66 -12.12 -0.84
CA THR A 147 11.32 -12.55 0.39
C THR A 147 12.81 -12.46 0.17
N HIS A 148 13.50 -11.68 0.99
CA HIS A 148 14.95 -11.58 0.94
C HIS A 148 15.56 -12.89 1.46
N GLN A 149 16.39 -13.55 0.66
CA GLN A 149 16.95 -14.86 1.00
C GLN A 149 18.46 -14.82 1.22
N ARG A 150 19.16 -13.85 0.60
CA ARG A 150 20.60 -13.77 0.69
C ARG A 150 21.12 -12.36 0.50
N ASP A 151 21.93 -11.89 1.45
CA ASP A 151 22.72 -10.68 1.30
C ASP A 151 23.76 -10.87 0.21
N MET A 152 23.84 -9.92 -0.71
CA MET A 152 24.83 -9.91 -1.80
C MET A 152 25.44 -8.54 -1.94
N THR A 153 26.75 -8.51 -2.17
CA THR A 153 27.46 -7.29 -2.54
C THR A 153 27.07 -6.84 -3.95
N GLU A 154 27.23 -5.56 -4.25
CA GLU A 154 26.99 -5.03 -5.59
C GLU A 154 27.79 -5.77 -6.66
N LYS A 155 29.04 -6.16 -6.36
CA LYS A 155 29.91 -6.94 -7.26
C LYS A 155 29.28 -8.30 -7.58
N GLU A 156 28.82 -9.04 -6.56
CA GLU A 156 28.17 -10.34 -6.74
C GLU A 156 26.89 -10.23 -7.55
N ILE A 157 26.06 -9.20 -7.29
CA ILE A 157 24.84 -8.95 -8.06
C ILE A 157 25.18 -8.68 -9.53
N ARG A 158 26.20 -7.85 -9.82
CA ARG A 158 26.64 -7.57 -11.20
C ARG A 158 27.16 -8.81 -11.92
N GLU A 159 27.89 -9.67 -11.23
CA GLU A 159 28.41 -10.94 -11.78
C GLU A 159 27.27 -11.92 -12.05
N ALA A 160 26.32 -12.05 -11.12
CA ALA A 160 25.15 -12.90 -11.27
C ALA A 160 24.22 -12.41 -12.40
N MET A 161 24.04 -11.09 -12.54
CA MET A 161 23.27 -10.49 -13.63
C MET A 161 23.87 -10.83 -15.00
N ARG A 162 25.20 -10.70 -15.18
CA ARG A 162 25.88 -11.07 -16.44
C ARG A 162 25.67 -12.54 -16.81
N LYS A 163 25.63 -13.45 -15.83
CA LYS A 163 25.38 -14.87 -16.05
C LYS A 163 23.91 -15.15 -16.38
N ALA A 164 22.98 -14.45 -15.72
CA ALA A 164 21.53 -14.66 -15.92
C ALA A 164 20.98 -14.01 -17.20
N MET A 165 21.65 -12.96 -17.70
CA MET A 165 21.22 -12.17 -18.87
C MET A 165 22.40 -11.93 -19.84
N PRO A 166 22.92 -13.00 -20.47
CA PRO A 166 23.98 -12.85 -21.45
C PRO A 166 23.44 -12.09 -22.66
N GLY A 167 23.90 -10.84 -22.85
CA GLY A 167 23.48 -9.98 -23.97
C GLY A 167 22.71 -8.70 -23.59
N MET A 168 22.55 -8.42 -22.29
CA MET A 168 22.12 -7.11 -21.79
C MET A 168 23.31 -6.25 -21.35
#